data_4b748c4a29bdbde6a79d03686faa718d
#
_entry.id   4b748c4a29bdbde6a79d03686faa718d
#
_cell.length_a   1.000
_cell.length_b   1.000
_cell.length_c   1.000
_cell.angle_alpha   90.00
_cell.angle_beta   90.00
_cell.angle_gamma   90.00
#
_symmetry.space_group_name_H-M   'P 1'
#
loop_
_entity.id
_entity.type
_entity.pdbx_description
1 polymer ?
#
loop_
_entity_poly.entity_id
_entity_poly.type
_entity_poly.pdbx_seq_one_letter_code
_entity_poly.pdbx_strand_id
1 'polypeptide(L)'
;MPCFFITSDSFSPEGCITIIGEDAHHISRSLRMAAGEHITVADQNGILYDCALESFLPDCVIARICGAWQAESEPPYRIHLYQGLPKGDKLEMIIQKSVECGVYDITPFESEYCVVRMRRDDGEAEARKLQRRQKIATEAAKQCGRGILPQVFPPVTFVEMLKRAAGADLCIFCYEGQRTVSIAKVLADARETLFFKKNGGETAVKTVDISVIIGSEGGFSPKEAELACNAGAIPTGLGKRILRTETAPVFAL
;
A
#
# COMPACT_ATOMS: atom_id res chain seq x y z
N MET A 1 11.65 17.85 -5.61
CA MET A 1 12.92 17.10 -5.52
C MET A 1 12.60 15.63 -5.82
N PRO A 2 13.39 14.91 -6.65
CA PRO A 2 13.13 13.49 -6.90
C PRO A 2 13.33 12.67 -5.63
N CYS A 3 12.45 11.68 -5.41
CA CYS A 3 12.47 10.81 -4.24
C CYS A 3 12.87 9.38 -4.65
N PHE A 4 13.72 8.73 -3.84
CA PHE A 4 14.20 7.36 -4.04
C PHE A 4 14.04 6.55 -2.76
N PHE A 5 13.74 5.26 -2.91
CA PHE A 5 13.63 4.34 -1.78
C PHE A 5 14.90 3.51 -1.66
N ILE A 6 15.43 3.40 -0.45
CA ILE A 6 16.63 2.60 -0.16
C ILE A 6 16.36 1.56 0.93
N THR A 7 17.26 0.61 1.05
CA THR A 7 17.31 -0.36 2.14
C THR A 7 18.36 0.04 3.18
N SER A 8 18.32 -0.57 4.35
CA SER A 8 19.29 -0.33 5.45
C SER A 8 20.74 -0.50 5.03
N ASP A 9 21.02 -1.41 4.09
CA ASP A 9 22.37 -1.71 3.61
C ASP A 9 22.97 -0.59 2.74
N SER A 10 22.19 0.39 2.36
CA SER A 10 22.63 1.53 1.55
C SER A 10 23.34 2.60 2.39
N PHE A 11 23.22 2.58 3.71
CA PHE A 11 23.82 3.56 4.60
C PHE A 11 25.28 3.23 4.91
N SER A 12 26.15 4.24 4.78
CA SER A 12 27.56 4.18 5.20
C SER A 12 27.71 4.78 6.61
N PRO A 13 28.68 4.28 7.43
CA PRO A 13 29.01 4.88 8.73
C PRO A 13 29.45 6.35 8.64
N GLU A 14 29.88 6.79 7.47
CA GLU A 14 30.37 8.16 7.21
C GLU A 14 29.24 9.15 6.90
N GLY A 15 27.96 8.75 7.04
CA GLY A 15 26.80 9.59 6.76
C GLY A 15 26.53 9.76 5.27
N CYS A 16 26.94 8.79 4.46
CA CYS A 16 26.63 8.75 3.03
C CYS A 16 25.66 7.60 2.72
N ILE A 17 24.96 7.73 1.59
CA ILE A 17 24.06 6.74 1.03
C ILE A 17 24.60 6.31 -0.32
N THR A 18 24.65 5.00 -0.56
CA THR A 18 24.98 4.42 -1.85
C THR A 18 23.71 4.00 -2.58
N ILE A 19 23.42 4.66 -3.69
CA ILE A 19 22.29 4.35 -4.58
C ILE A 19 22.80 3.49 -5.74
N ILE A 20 22.17 2.36 -6.00
CA ILE A 20 22.60 1.39 -7.01
C ILE A 20 21.48 1.09 -8.03
N GLY A 21 21.83 0.41 -9.11
CA GLY A 21 20.88 -0.17 -10.07
C GLY A 21 20.09 0.85 -10.87
N GLU A 22 18.79 0.60 -11.07
CA GLU A 22 17.91 1.45 -11.89
C GLU A 22 17.86 2.90 -11.38
N ASP A 23 17.89 3.13 -10.07
CA ASP A 23 17.81 4.45 -9.47
C ASP A 23 19.11 5.25 -9.71
N ALA A 24 20.29 4.62 -9.63
CA ALA A 24 21.57 5.27 -10.00
C ALA A 24 21.59 5.67 -11.48
N HIS A 25 21.10 4.79 -12.37
CA HIS A 25 20.96 5.11 -13.78
C HIS A 25 19.94 6.21 -14.04
N HIS A 26 18.84 6.22 -13.29
CA HIS A 26 17.81 7.28 -13.41
C HIS A 26 18.41 8.65 -13.04
N ILE A 27 19.12 8.75 -11.93
CA ILE A 27 19.78 9.99 -11.47
C ILE A 27 20.80 10.48 -12.52
N SER A 28 21.70 9.58 -12.95
CA SER A 28 22.83 9.96 -13.80
C SER A 28 22.47 10.20 -15.26
N ARG A 29 21.58 9.35 -15.85
CA ARG A 29 21.29 9.37 -17.29
C ARG A 29 19.96 10.02 -17.64
N SER A 30 18.89 9.76 -16.89
CA SER A 30 17.57 10.29 -17.20
C SER A 30 17.41 11.72 -16.67
N LEU A 31 17.69 11.94 -15.38
CA LEU A 31 17.62 13.24 -14.76
C LEU A 31 18.87 14.10 -15.05
N ARG A 32 19.99 13.46 -15.41
CA ARG A 32 21.29 14.11 -15.71
C ARG A 32 21.75 15.03 -14.59
N MET A 33 21.53 14.60 -13.34
CA MET A 33 21.90 15.39 -12.18
C MET A 33 23.41 15.44 -12.01
N ALA A 34 23.89 16.52 -11.39
CA ALA A 34 25.29 16.80 -11.12
C ALA A 34 25.64 16.73 -9.64
N ALA A 35 26.94 16.63 -9.32
CA ALA A 35 27.41 16.73 -7.94
C ALA A 35 27.00 18.08 -7.33
N GLY A 36 26.57 18.06 -6.06
CA GLY A 36 26.02 19.20 -5.35
C GLY A 36 24.51 19.40 -5.49
N GLU A 37 23.84 18.71 -6.44
CA GLU A 37 22.37 18.73 -6.49
C GLU A 37 21.77 17.82 -5.43
N HIS A 38 20.55 18.14 -5.00
CA HIS A 38 19.87 17.46 -3.91
C HIS A 38 18.78 16.50 -4.38
N ILE A 39 18.66 15.39 -3.67
CA ILE A 39 17.59 14.40 -3.82
C ILE A 39 16.97 14.10 -2.46
N THR A 40 15.73 13.60 -2.45
CA THR A 40 15.12 13.01 -1.26
C THR A 40 15.31 11.49 -1.29
N VAL A 41 15.67 10.92 -0.16
CA VAL A 41 15.78 9.46 0.00
C VAL A 41 14.90 9.01 1.16
N ALA A 42 14.11 7.95 0.97
CA ALA A 42 13.25 7.34 1.99
C ALA A 42 13.82 5.99 2.44
N ASP A 43 13.88 5.76 3.76
CA ASP A 43 14.43 4.54 4.36
C ASP A 43 13.41 3.41 4.56
N GLN A 44 12.19 3.59 4.08
CA GLN A 44 11.04 2.69 4.24
C GLN A 44 10.53 2.53 5.70
N ASN A 45 11.10 3.27 6.65
CA ASN A 45 10.61 3.35 8.04
C ASN A 45 9.92 4.68 8.32
N GLY A 46 9.68 5.47 7.28
CA GLY A 46 9.03 6.77 7.36
C GLY A 46 10.00 7.94 7.63
N ILE A 47 11.31 7.71 7.57
CA ILE A 47 12.29 8.80 7.61
C ILE A 47 12.68 9.19 6.17
N LEU A 48 12.65 10.47 5.92
CA LEU A 48 13.13 11.10 4.70
C LEU A 48 14.45 11.79 4.95
N TYR A 49 15.39 11.67 4.02
CA TYR A 49 16.71 12.29 4.06
C TYR A 49 16.86 13.27 2.90
N ASP A 50 17.34 14.48 3.19
CA ASP A 50 17.88 15.37 2.18
C ASP A 50 19.34 14.98 1.92
N CYS A 51 19.65 14.64 0.68
CA CYS A 51 20.97 14.15 0.32
C CYS A 51 21.55 14.94 -0.84
N ALA A 52 22.76 15.48 -0.67
CA ALA A 52 23.54 16.10 -1.74
C ALA A 52 24.31 15.03 -2.52
N LEU A 53 24.20 15.01 -3.83
CA LEU A 53 24.95 14.09 -4.69
C LEU A 53 26.43 14.44 -4.64
N GLU A 54 27.31 13.47 -4.36
CA GLU A 54 28.76 13.70 -4.25
C GLU A 54 29.52 13.13 -5.43
N SER A 55 29.28 11.87 -5.77
CA SER A 55 30.04 11.21 -6.82
C SER A 55 29.21 10.23 -7.62
N PHE A 56 29.59 10.08 -8.87
CA PHE A 56 28.96 9.21 -9.85
C PHE A 56 29.98 8.15 -10.28
N LEU A 57 29.72 6.91 -9.93
CA LEU A 57 30.52 5.74 -10.31
C LEU A 57 29.79 4.97 -11.42
N PRO A 58 30.42 4.02 -12.11
CA PRO A 58 29.79 3.28 -13.21
C PRO A 58 28.44 2.64 -12.84
N ASP A 59 28.34 2.09 -11.63
CA ASP A 59 27.17 1.31 -11.18
C ASP A 59 26.47 1.88 -9.94
N CYS A 60 26.93 3.00 -9.41
CA CYS A 60 26.30 3.61 -8.25
C CYS A 60 26.51 5.14 -8.19
N VAL A 61 25.64 5.78 -7.40
CA VAL A 61 25.73 7.19 -7.05
C VAL A 61 25.87 7.29 -5.54
N ILE A 62 26.82 8.11 -5.07
CA ILE A 62 27.03 8.38 -3.66
C ILE A 62 26.44 9.74 -3.32
N ALA A 63 25.61 9.78 -2.29
CA ALA A 63 24.98 10.99 -1.81
C ALA A 63 25.24 11.18 -0.31
N ARG A 64 25.58 12.38 0.11
CA ARG A 64 25.82 12.75 1.52
C ARG A 64 24.51 13.17 2.17
N ILE A 65 24.21 12.66 3.35
CA ILE A 65 23.07 13.09 4.16
C ILE A 65 23.32 14.50 4.68
N CYS A 66 22.44 15.44 4.33
CA CYS A 66 22.46 16.84 4.79
C CYS A 66 21.42 17.08 5.90
N GLY A 67 20.34 16.30 5.93
CA GLY A 67 19.27 16.40 6.92
C GLY A 67 18.37 15.19 6.91
N ALA A 68 17.57 15.04 7.98
CA ALA A 68 16.59 13.97 8.08
C ALA A 68 15.35 14.47 8.83
N TRP A 69 14.14 13.98 8.41
CA TRP A 69 12.88 14.32 9.06
C TRP A 69 11.87 13.16 8.90
N GLN A 70 10.88 13.15 9.78
CA GLN A 70 9.76 12.20 9.68
C GLN A 70 8.86 12.56 8.49
N ALA A 71 8.48 11.59 7.67
CA ALA A 71 7.53 11.79 6.59
C ALA A 71 6.15 12.16 7.15
N GLU A 72 5.64 13.32 6.80
CA GLU A 72 4.30 13.79 7.18
C GLU A 72 3.20 13.21 6.29
N SER A 73 3.57 12.54 5.21
CA SER A 73 2.65 11.92 4.24
C SER A 73 2.05 10.59 4.72
N GLU A 74 2.60 10.00 5.79
CA GLU A 74 2.13 8.71 6.27
C GLU A 74 1.00 8.87 7.29
N PRO A 75 -0.14 8.16 7.10
CA PRO A 75 -1.22 8.20 8.07
C PRO A 75 -0.80 7.51 9.38
N PRO A 76 -1.40 7.89 10.55
CA PRO A 76 -1.08 7.29 11.84
C PRO A 76 -1.69 5.88 12.04
N TYR A 77 -2.12 5.26 10.95
CA TYR A 77 -2.68 3.90 10.88
C TYR A 77 -2.20 3.21 9.61
N ARG A 78 -2.35 1.89 9.54
CA ARG A 78 -2.00 1.09 8.35
C ARG A 78 -3.27 0.55 7.72
N ILE A 79 -3.45 0.81 6.43
CA ILE A 79 -4.55 0.24 5.66
C ILE A 79 -4.04 -0.90 4.78
N HIS A 80 -4.54 -2.09 5.02
CA HIS A 80 -4.30 -3.29 4.23
C HIS A 80 -5.45 -3.46 3.23
N LEU A 81 -5.19 -3.17 1.95
CA LEU A 81 -6.20 -3.30 0.90
C LEU A 81 -6.21 -4.73 0.37
N TYR A 82 -7.34 -5.39 0.51
CA TYR A 82 -7.65 -6.66 -0.13
C TYR A 82 -8.56 -6.40 -1.32
N GLN A 83 -8.04 -6.63 -2.54
CA GLN A 83 -8.73 -6.32 -3.79
C GLN A 83 -9.08 -7.58 -4.57
N GLY A 84 -10.38 -7.83 -4.80
CA GLY A 84 -10.84 -8.87 -5.71
C GLY A 84 -10.28 -8.66 -7.12
N LEU A 85 -9.76 -9.74 -7.74
CA LEU A 85 -9.10 -9.67 -9.05
C LEU A 85 -10.04 -9.09 -10.11
N PRO A 86 -9.79 -7.86 -10.62
CA PRO A 86 -10.60 -7.24 -11.64
C PRO A 86 -10.19 -7.70 -13.05
N LYS A 87 -11.01 -7.38 -14.06
CA LYS A 87 -10.69 -7.62 -15.47
C LYS A 87 -9.71 -6.58 -16.01
N GLY A 88 -8.90 -7.01 -16.98
CA GLY A 88 -7.99 -6.11 -17.71
C GLY A 88 -6.94 -5.48 -16.82
N ASP A 89 -6.57 -4.23 -17.14
CA ASP A 89 -5.48 -3.48 -16.48
C ASP A 89 -5.95 -2.69 -15.25
N LYS A 90 -7.19 -2.90 -14.78
CA LYS A 90 -7.76 -2.14 -13.67
C LYS A 90 -6.99 -2.32 -12.37
N LEU A 91 -6.40 -3.51 -12.12
CA LEU A 91 -5.62 -3.75 -10.91
C LEU A 91 -4.42 -2.80 -10.82
N GLU A 92 -3.80 -2.48 -11.94
CA GLU A 92 -2.67 -1.56 -11.98
C GLU A 92 -3.09 -0.12 -11.64
N MET A 93 -4.24 0.32 -12.16
CA MET A 93 -4.83 1.61 -11.79
C MET A 93 -5.22 1.64 -10.30
N ILE A 94 -5.82 0.56 -9.79
CA ILE A 94 -6.17 0.43 -8.36
C ILE A 94 -4.91 0.57 -7.50
N ILE A 95 -3.83 -0.16 -7.83
CA ILE A 95 -2.57 -0.08 -7.11
C ILE A 95 -2.05 1.36 -7.09
N GLN A 96 -1.93 1.99 -8.25
CA GLN A 96 -1.45 3.37 -8.35
C GLN A 96 -2.27 4.31 -7.46
N LYS A 97 -3.59 4.31 -7.60
CA LYS A 97 -4.47 5.23 -6.87
C LYS A 97 -4.53 4.93 -5.37
N SER A 98 -4.49 3.66 -4.98
CA SER A 98 -4.46 3.29 -3.57
C SER A 98 -3.16 3.73 -2.88
N VAL A 99 -2.02 3.66 -3.58
CA VAL A 99 -0.75 4.19 -3.08
C VAL A 99 -0.82 5.71 -2.86
N GLU A 100 -1.37 6.45 -3.83
CA GLU A 100 -1.60 7.90 -3.71
C GLU A 100 -2.55 8.23 -2.53
N CYS A 101 -3.50 7.35 -2.20
CA CYS A 101 -4.43 7.50 -1.08
C CYS A 101 -3.89 7.03 0.29
N GLY A 102 -2.64 6.56 0.36
CA GLY A 102 -2.03 6.22 1.65
C GLY A 102 -2.11 4.75 2.07
N VAL A 103 -2.46 3.82 1.17
CA VAL A 103 -2.46 2.39 1.49
C VAL A 103 -1.09 1.92 2.00
N TYR A 104 -1.07 1.01 2.98
CA TYR A 104 0.15 0.41 3.50
C TYR A 104 0.60 -0.78 2.66
N ASP A 105 -0.32 -1.67 2.31
CA ASP A 105 -0.07 -2.78 1.38
C ASP A 105 -1.34 -3.20 0.61
N ILE A 106 -1.13 -3.99 -0.45
CA ILE A 106 -2.20 -4.44 -1.34
C ILE A 106 -2.05 -5.95 -1.58
N THR A 107 -3.09 -6.71 -1.25
CA THR A 107 -3.19 -8.14 -1.55
C THR A 107 -4.36 -8.40 -2.48
N PRO A 108 -4.12 -8.73 -3.75
CA PRO A 108 -5.19 -9.20 -4.64
C PRO A 108 -5.72 -10.55 -4.17
N PHE A 109 -7.00 -10.85 -4.43
CA PHE A 109 -7.55 -12.17 -4.13
C PHE A 109 -8.57 -12.64 -5.18
N GLU A 110 -8.75 -13.95 -5.26
CA GLU A 110 -9.77 -14.58 -6.09
C GLU A 110 -11.03 -14.85 -5.27
N SER A 111 -12.18 -14.27 -5.70
CA SER A 111 -13.52 -14.57 -5.17
C SER A 111 -14.33 -15.41 -6.16
N GLU A 112 -15.48 -15.92 -5.71
CA GLU A 112 -16.34 -16.81 -6.50
C GLU A 112 -16.77 -16.17 -7.83
N TYR A 113 -17.08 -14.88 -7.84
CA TYR A 113 -17.54 -14.15 -9.02
C TYR A 113 -16.43 -13.43 -9.78
N CYS A 114 -15.16 -13.62 -9.42
CA CYS A 114 -14.05 -13.15 -10.22
C CYS A 114 -14.04 -13.85 -11.58
N VAL A 115 -13.98 -13.09 -12.66
CA VAL A 115 -13.78 -13.64 -14.01
C VAL A 115 -12.33 -14.01 -14.24
N VAL A 116 -11.41 -13.22 -13.68
CA VAL A 116 -9.99 -13.52 -13.69
C VAL A 116 -9.67 -14.53 -12.60
N ARG A 117 -8.98 -15.61 -12.98
CA ARG A 117 -8.59 -16.69 -12.07
C ARG A 117 -7.10 -16.71 -11.86
N MET A 118 -6.67 -17.11 -10.68
CA MET A 118 -5.25 -17.34 -10.38
C MET A 118 -4.74 -18.52 -11.21
N ARG A 119 -3.61 -18.35 -11.88
CA ARG A 119 -2.91 -19.43 -12.58
C ARG A 119 -1.90 -20.05 -11.62
N ARG A 120 -2.13 -21.32 -11.24
CA ARG A 120 -1.27 -22.03 -10.28
C ARG A 120 0.00 -22.61 -10.93
N ASP A 121 -0.01 -22.77 -12.24
CA ASP A 121 1.02 -23.54 -12.98
C ASP A 121 2.07 -22.66 -13.70
N ASP A 122 1.99 -21.33 -13.58
CA ASP A 122 2.87 -20.38 -14.30
C ASP A 122 3.57 -19.43 -13.33
N GLY A 123 4.45 -19.99 -12.49
CA GLY A 123 5.16 -19.24 -11.45
C GLY A 123 6.00 -18.07 -11.99
N GLU A 124 6.63 -18.24 -13.16
CA GLU A 124 7.44 -17.17 -13.77
C GLU A 124 6.59 -16.00 -14.29
N ALA A 125 5.45 -16.28 -14.92
CA ALA A 125 4.57 -15.22 -15.40
C ALA A 125 3.92 -14.47 -14.22
N GLU A 126 3.55 -15.15 -13.16
CA GLU A 126 3.03 -14.49 -11.95
C GLU A 126 4.12 -13.66 -11.24
N ALA A 127 5.35 -14.13 -11.19
CA ALA A 127 6.49 -13.35 -10.66
C ALA A 127 6.73 -12.07 -11.47
N ARG A 128 6.70 -12.14 -12.82
CA ARG A 128 6.82 -10.97 -13.69
C ARG A 128 5.67 -9.98 -13.50
N LYS A 129 4.44 -10.45 -13.34
CA LYS A 129 3.29 -9.60 -13.04
C LYS A 129 3.42 -8.92 -11.68
N LEU A 130 3.86 -9.66 -10.66
CA LEU A 130 4.09 -9.12 -9.33
C LEU A 130 5.16 -8.01 -9.36
N GLN A 131 6.28 -8.26 -10.03
CA GLN A 131 7.34 -7.27 -10.21
C GLN A 131 6.83 -6.01 -10.93
N ARG A 132 6.03 -6.16 -12.00
CA ARG A 132 5.41 -5.02 -12.70
C ARG A 132 4.48 -4.23 -11.78
N ARG A 133 3.64 -4.90 -11.00
CA ARG A 133 2.73 -4.26 -10.03
C ARG A 133 3.49 -3.53 -8.93
N GLN A 134 4.55 -4.16 -8.40
CA GLN A 134 5.41 -3.50 -7.41
C GLN A 134 6.10 -2.27 -8.00
N LYS A 135 6.54 -2.30 -9.26
CA LYS A 135 7.12 -1.13 -9.93
C LYS A 135 6.10 0.01 -10.04
N ILE A 136 4.84 -0.27 -10.35
CA ILE A 136 3.76 0.74 -10.37
C ILE A 136 3.58 1.36 -8.97
N ALA A 137 3.54 0.55 -7.91
CA ALA A 137 3.44 1.04 -6.54
C ALA A 137 4.65 1.93 -6.18
N THR A 138 5.85 1.53 -6.58
CA THR A 138 7.09 2.28 -6.33
C THR A 138 7.07 3.65 -7.03
N GLU A 139 6.70 3.69 -8.30
CA GLU A 139 6.61 4.94 -9.05
C GLU A 139 5.52 5.88 -8.50
N ALA A 140 4.36 5.32 -8.12
CA ALA A 140 3.32 6.10 -7.46
C ALA A 140 3.78 6.68 -6.11
N ALA A 141 4.46 5.88 -5.28
CA ALA A 141 4.99 6.30 -3.99
C ALA A 141 6.06 7.41 -4.13
N LYS A 142 6.98 7.28 -5.10
CA LYS A 142 7.95 8.31 -5.45
C LYS A 142 7.27 9.63 -5.85
N GLN A 143 6.25 9.53 -6.69
CA GLN A 143 5.55 10.70 -7.23
C GLN A 143 4.74 11.45 -6.17
N CYS A 144 4.06 10.74 -5.26
CA CYS A 144 3.23 11.36 -4.22
C CYS A 144 3.99 11.61 -2.90
N GLY A 145 5.29 11.35 -2.84
CA GLY A 145 6.14 11.68 -1.70
C GLY A 145 5.91 10.82 -0.46
N ARG A 146 5.62 9.50 -0.65
CA ARG A 146 5.50 8.56 0.46
C ARG A 146 6.85 8.34 1.15
N GLY A 147 6.84 8.23 2.47
CA GLY A 147 8.00 7.83 3.27
C GLY A 147 8.14 6.31 3.44
N ILE A 148 7.06 5.57 3.14
CA ILE A 148 6.99 4.11 3.18
C ILE A 148 6.66 3.61 1.78
N LEU A 149 7.34 2.54 1.34
CA LEU A 149 7.06 1.88 0.07
C LEU A 149 5.96 0.82 0.26
N PRO A 150 4.72 1.05 -0.26
CA PRO A 150 3.65 0.07 -0.16
C PRO A 150 4.01 -1.22 -0.88
N GLN A 151 3.76 -2.35 -0.23
CA GLN A 151 4.04 -3.66 -0.81
C GLN A 151 2.83 -4.23 -1.53
N VAL A 152 3.06 -4.79 -2.72
CA VAL A 152 2.05 -5.55 -3.46
C VAL A 152 2.34 -7.03 -3.29
N PHE A 153 1.38 -7.76 -2.73
CA PHE A 153 1.52 -9.21 -2.51
C PHE A 153 1.00 -10.04 -3.70
N PRO A 154 1.45 -11.29 -3.80
CA PRO A 154 0.86 -12.24 -4.74
C PRO A 154 -0.64 -12.44 -4.46
N PRO A 155 -1.45 -12.77 -5.50
CA PRO A 155 -2.86 -13.08 -5.29
C PRO A 155 -3.05 -14.31 -4.39
N VAL A 156 -4.09 -14.25 -3.55
CA VAL A 156 -4.46 -15.33 -2.63
C VAL A 156 -5.91 -15.78 -2.85
N THR A 157 -6.30 -16.91 -2.25
CA THR A 157 -7.70 -17.34 -2.23
C THR A 157 -8.54 -16.48 -1.30
N PHE A 158 -9.87 -16.48 -1.49
CA PHE A 158 -10.78 -15.76 -0.60
C PHE A 158 -10.63 -16.17 0.88
N VAL A 159 -10.44 -17.47 1.13
CA VAL A 159 -10.25 -17.99 2.51
C VAL A 159 -8.93 -17.51 3.13
N GLU A 160 -7.86 -17.52 2.38
CA GLU A 160 -6.56 -17.00 2.84
C GLU A 160 -6.61 -15.49 3.09
N MET A 161 -7.28 -14.76 2.21
CA MET A 161 -7.54 -13.32 2.37
C MET A 161 -8.26 -13.05 3.69
N LEU A 162 -9.38 -13.76 3.97
CA LEU A 162 -10.12 -13.59 5.22
C LEU A 162 -9.29 -13.85 6.46
N LYS A 163 -8.45 -14.90 6.45
CA LYS A 163 -7.55 -15.20 7.58
C LYS A 163 -6.58 -14.06 7.86
N ARG A 164 -6.06 -13.43 6.80
CA ARG A 164 -5.15 -12.27 6.95
C ARG A 164 -5.92 -11.03 7.42
N ALA A 165 -7.05 -10.74 6.78
CA ALA A 165 -7.85 -9.55 7.05
C ALA A 165 -8.43 -9.53 8.48
N ALA A 166 -8.82 -10.70 9.00
CA ALA A 166 -9.36 -10.83 10.36
C ALA A 166 -8.33 -10.56 11.47
N GLY A 167 -7.04 -10.51 11.15
CA GLY A 167 -5.97 -10.16 12.11
C GLY A 167 -5.84 -8.67 12.41
N ALA A 168 -6.49 -7.80 11.63
CA ALA A 168 -6.47 -6.35 11.84
C ALA A 168 -7.36 -5.90 13.00
N ASP A 169 -7.09 -4.70 13.55
CA ASP A 169 -7.90 -4.10 14.61
C ASP A 169 -9.31 -3.72 14.12
N LEU A 170 -9.46 -3.43 12.81
CA LEU A 170 -10.72 -3.18 12.13
C LEU A 170 -10.73 -3.87 10.77
N CYS A 171 -11.79 -4.63 10.47
CA CYS A 171 -11.96 -5.27 9.17
C CYS A 171 -13.24 -4.76 8.50
N ILE A 172 -13.07 -3.97 7.43
CA ILE A 172 -14.14 -3.36 6.63
C ILE A 172 -14.38 -4.22 5.39
N PHE A 173 -15.58 -4.77 5.26
CA PHE A 173 -16.01 -5.57 4.12
C PHE A 173 -16.97 -4.75 3.25
N CYS A 174 -16.47 -4.17 2.15
CA CYS A 174 -17.27 -3.36 1.24
C CYS A 174 -18.26 -4.24 0.46
N TYR A 175 -19.52 -4.15 0.82
CA TYR A 175 -20.59 -5.03 0.31
C TYR A 175 -21.85 -4.24 -0.03
N GLU A 176 -22.49 -4.59 -1.14
CA GLU A 176 -23.72 -3.93 -1.61
C GLU A 176 -25.02 -4.59 -1.12
N GLY A 177 -24.92 -5.60 -0.28
CA GLY A 177 -26.07 -6.36 0.23
C GLY A 177 -26.90 -5.62 1.26
N GLN A 178 -27.97 -6.26 1.70
CA GLN A 178 -28.79 -5.78 2.81
C GLN A 178 -28.02 -5.81 4.13
N ARG A 179 -28.38 -4.93 5.08
CA ARG A 179 -27.80 -4.83 6.43
C ARG A 179 -26.36 -4.31 6.46
N THR A 180 -25.97 -3.49 5.50
CA THR A 180 -24.66 -2.81 5.57
C THR A 180 -24.74 -1.57 6.47
N VAL A 181 -23.63 -1.28 7.15
CA VAL A 181 -23.42 -0.05 7.91
C VAL A 181 -22.69 0.96 7.00
N SER A 182 -23.01 2.24 7.09
CA SER A 182 -22.26 3.22 6.30
C SER A 182 -20.81 3.31 6.77
N ILE A 183 -19.86 3.51 5.83
CA ILE A 183 -18.42 3.64 6.17
C ILE A 183 -18.18 4.74 7.20
N ALA A 184 -18.88 5.87 7.10
CA ALA A 184 -18.77 6.97 8.07
C ALA A 184 -19.14 6.54 9.49
N LYS A 185 -20.17 5.70 9.65
CA LYS A 185 -20.55 5.16 10.97
C LYS A 185 -19.52 4.16 11.48
N VAL A 186 -19.05 3.24 10.63
CA VAL A 186 -18.00 2.27 11.01
C VAL A 186 -16.75 2.98 11.51
N LEU A 187 -16.30 4.02 10.81
CA LEU A 187 -15.13 4.80 11.19
C LEU A 187 -15.36 5.62 12.48
N ALA A 188 -16.56 6.19 12.66
CA ALA A 188 -16.90 6.92 13.88
C ALA A 188 -16.87 5.99 15.11
N ASP A 189 -17.52 4.81 15.01
CA ASP A 189 -17.55 3.82 16.10
C ASP A 189 -16.13 3.27 16.40
N ALA A 190 -15.33 3.03 15.37
CA ALA A 190 -13.95 2.58 15.50
C ALA A 190 -13.03 3.64 16.15
N ARG A 191 -13.24 4.91 15.82
CA ARG A 191 -12.45 6.02 16.37
C ARG A 191 -12.51 6.03 17.91
N GLU A 192 -13.68 5.85 18.48
CA GLU A 192 -13.85 5.83 19.94
C GLU A 192 -13.15 4.63 20.58
N THR A 193 -13.22 3.46 19.95
CA THR A 193 -12.70 2.21 20.50
C THR A 193 -11.20 2.00 20.30
N LEU A 194 -10.65 2.39 19.13
CA LEU A 194 -9.28 2.09 18.74
C LEU A 194 -8.30 3.21 19.07
N PHE A 195 -8.72 4.47 18.90
CA PHE A 195 -7.82 5.62 19.08
C PHE A 195 -7.94 6.28 20.46
N PHE A 196 -9.06 6.13 21.18
CA PHE A 196 -9.29 6.77 22.47
C PHE A 196 -9.29 5.81 23.67
N LYS A 197 -9.03 4.52 23.53
CA LYS A 197 -8.76 3.67 24.68
C LYS A 197 -7.49 4.17 25.37
N LYS A 198 -7.67 4.97 26.43
CA LYS A 198 -6.63 5.29 27.40
C LYS A 198 -6.18 3.97 28.06
N ASN A 199 -5.11 3.38 27.57
CA ASN A 199 -4.37 2.40 28.33
C ASN A 199 -3.66 3.17 29.44
N GLY A 200 -3.99 2.83 30.70
CA GLY A 200 -3.53 3.49 31.92
C GLY A 200 -2.10 4.03 31.89
N GLY A 201 -1.95 5.33 31.64
CA GLY A 201 -0.76 6.09 31.99
C GLY A 201 0.42 6.09 31.00
N GLU A 202 0.51 5.17 30.04
CA GLU A 202 1.58 5.19 29.03
C GLU A 202 1.01 5.52 27.64
N THR A 203 1.49 6.62 27.08
CA THR A 203 1.15 7.10 25.72
C THR A 203 1.97 6.38 24.64
N ALA A 204 1.96 5.06 24.61
CA ALA A 204 2.37 4.33 23.43
C ALA A 204 1.20 4.40 22.44
N VAL A 205 1.30 5.24 21.41
CA VAL A 205 0.35 5.28 20.30
C VAL A 205 0.50 3.96 19.55
N LYS A 206 -0.36 2.98 19.86
CA LYS A 206 -0.41 1.73 19.10
C LYS A 206 -0.83 2.08 17.67
N THR A 207 -0.03 1.72 16.69
CA THR A 207 -0.44 1.81 15.28
C THR A 207 -1.66 0.91 15.06
N VAL A 208 -2.72 1.46 14.50
CA VAL A 208 -3.98 0.74 14.22
C VAL A 208 -3.90 0.11 12.83
N ASP A 209 -4.15 -1.18 12.75
CA ASP A 209 -4.22 -1.91 11.47
C ASP A 209 -5.68 -2.03 11.01
N ILE A 210 -5.95 -1.59 9.78
CA ILE A 210 -7.29 -1.57 9.18
C ILE A 210 -7.28 -2.40 7.90
N SER A 211 -8.07 -3.46 7.83
CA SER A 211 -8.30 -4.23 6.61
C SER A 211 -9.50 -3.68 5.86
N VAL A 212 -9.32 -3.42 4.55
CA VAL A 212 -10.38 -2.99 3.63
C VAL A 212 -10.51 -4.03 2.52
N ILE A 213 -11.67 -4.70 2.45
CA ILE A 213 -11.92 -5.76 1.48
C ILE A 213 -12.89 -5.24 0.41
N ILE A 214 -12.46 -5.27 -0.85
CA ILE A 214 -13.22 -4.78 -2.01
C ILE A 214 -13.34 -5.89 -3.05
N GLY A 215 -14.55 -6.14 -3.56
CA GLY A 215 -14.83 -7.14 -4.56
C GLY A 215 -14.36 -6.77 -5.97
N SER A 216 -14.34 -7.79 -6.84
CA SER A 216 -14.26 -7.59 -8.30
C SER A 216 -15.57 -7.01 -8.85
N GLU A 217 -15.68 -6.89 -10.19
CA GLU A 217 -16.91 -6.42 -10.86
C GLU A 217 -18.15 -7.28 -10.55
N GLY A 218 -17.96 -8.56 -10.21
CA GLY A 218 -19.04 -9.46 -9.83
C GLY A 218 -19.45 -9.37 -8.35
N GLY A 219 -18.70 -8.60 -7.55
CA GLY A 219 -18.90 -8.53 -6.11
C GLY A 219 -18.61 -9.86 -5.40
N PHE A 220 -19.44 -10.19 -4.41
CA PHE A 220 -19.30 -11.38 -3.57
C PHE A 220 -20.57 -12.23 -3.60
N SER A 221 -20.42 -13.56 -3.48
CA SER A 221 -21.54 -14.44 -3.28
C SER A 221 -22.12 -14.31 -1.86
N PRO A 222 -23.40 -14.68 -1.65
CA PRO A 222 -23.99 -14.69 -0.31
C PRO A 222 -23.20 -15.53 0.69
N LYS A 223 -22.62 -16.63 0.23
CA LYS A 223 -21.77 -17.52 1.04
C LYS A 223 -20.46 -16.84 1.45
N GLU A 224 -19.83 -16.11 0.55
CA GLU A 224 -18.63 -15.33 0.86
C GLU A 224 -18.93 -14.21 1.85
N ALA A 225 -20.08 -13.53 1.68
CA ALA A 225 -20.50 -12.49 2.61
C ALA A 225 -20.75 -13.05 4.03
N GLU A 226 -21.39 -14.21 4.12
CA GLU A 226 -21.58 -14.90 5.41
C GLU A 226 -20.25 -15.29 6.05
N LEU A 227 -19.33 -15.86 5.28
CA LEU A 227 -18.00 -16.21 5.78
C LEU A 227 -17.23 -14.98 6.26
N ALA A 228 -17.31 -13.85 5.55
CA ALA A 228 -16.67 -12.61 5.96
C ALA A 228 -17.24 -12.08 7.29
N CYS A 229 -18.56 -12.06 7.44
CA CYS A 229 -19.21 -11.67 8.69
C CYS A 229 -18.84 -12.59 9.85
N ASN A 230 -18.81 -13.91 9.63
CA ASN A 230 -18.40 -14.88 10.65
C ASN A 230 -16.93 -14.75 11.04
N ALA A 231 -16.08 -14.23 10.16
CA ALA A 231 -14.69 -13.89 10.45
C ALA A 231 -14.51 -12.53 11.15
N GLY A 232 -15.61 -11.82 11.47
CA GLY A 232 -15.58 -10.53 12.17
C GLY A 232 -15.48 -9.30 11.25
N ALA A 233 -15.56 -9.47 9.92
CA ALA A 233 -15.58 -8.34 9.01
C ALA A 233 -16.94 -7.61 9.06
N ILE A 234 -16.89 -6.28 9.03
CA ILE A 234 -18.08 -5.43 9.12
C ILE A 234 -18.62 -5.15 7.72
N PRO A 235 -19.82 -5.64 7.36
CA PRO A 235 -20.44 -5.33 6.08
C PRO A 235 -20.72 -3.84 5.96
N THR A 236 -20.02 -3.19 5.03
CA THR A 236 -19.95 -1.74 4.94
C THR A 236 -20.40 -1.25 3.58
N GLY A 237 -21.36 -0.34 3.56
CA GLY A 237 -21.83 0.34 2.36
C GLY A 237 -21.06 1.62 2.08
N LEU A 238 -20.63 1.81 0.84
CA LEU A 238 -19.93 3.01 0.36
C LEU A 238 -20.88 4.11 -0.15
N GLY A 239 -22.14 4.08 0.24
CA GLY A 239 -23.16 5.06 -0.15
C GLY A 239 -24.26 4.46 -1.03
N LYS A 240 -25.14 5.32 -1.56
CA LYS A 240 -26.32 4.89 -2.33
C LYS A 240 -26.01 4.52 -3.80
N ARG A 241 -24.84 4.89 -4.29
CA ARG A 241 -24.41 4.58 -5.67
C ARG A 241 -23.52 3.36 -5.67
N ILE A 242 -23.73 2.49 -6.65
CA ILE A 242 -22.83 1.36 -6.91
C ILE A 242 -21.54 1.93 -7.52
N LEU A 243 -20.43 1.72 -6.83
CA LEU A 243 -19.11 2.12 -7.30
C LEU A 243 -18.50 1.00 -8.14
N ARG A 244 -17.78 1.36 -9.18
CA ARG A 244 -16.97 0.40 -9.93
C ARG A 244 -15.82 -0.11 -9.06
N THR A 245 -15.32 -1.32 -9.36
CA THR A 245 -14.24 -1.96 -8.60
C THR A 245 -12.96 -1.12 -8.52
N GLU A 246 -12.71 -0.27 -9.54
CA GLU A 246 -11.60 0.68 -9.56
C GLU A 246 -11.86 1.98 -8.78
N THR A 247 -13.12 2.32 -8.51
CA THR A 247 -13.50 3.54 -7.78
C THR A 247 -13.67 3.27 -6.28
N ALA A 248 -14.14 2.07 -5.94
CA ALA A 248 -14.44 1.72 -4.55
C ALA A 248 -13.21 1.82 -3.61
N PRO A 249 -11.99 1.39 -3.98
CA PRO A 249 -10.81 1.56 -3.14
C PRO A 249 -10.50 3.03 -2.87
N VAL A 250 -10.51 3.86 -3.91
CA VAL A 250 -10.21 5.31 -3.79
C VAL A 250 -11.20 6.03 -2.88
N PHE A 251 -12.46 5.57 -2.85
CA PHE A 251 -13.48 6.13 -1.97
C PHE A 251 -13.38 5.61 -0.54
N ALA A 252 -12.89 4.39 -0.35
CA ALA A 252 -12.82 3.73 0.97
C ALA A 252 -11.55 4.09 1.75
N LEU A 253 -10.45 4.40 1.06
CA LEU A 253 -9.16 4.84 1.61
C LEU A 253 -9.18 6.33 1.97
#